data_e7be7378aa2519a41acb628b27242d3c
#
_entry.id   e7be7378aa2519a41acb628b27242d3c
#
_cell.length_a   1.000
_cell.length_b   1.000
_cell.length_c   1.000
_cell.angle_alpha   90.00
_cell.angle_beta   90.00
_cell.angle_gamma   90.00
#
_symmetry.space_group_name_H-M   'P 1'
#
loop_
_entity.id
_entity.type
_entity.pdbx_description
1 polymer ?
#
loop_
_entity_poly.entity_id
_entity_poly.type
_entity_poly.pdbx_seq_one_letter_code
_entity_poly.pdbx_strand_id
1 'polypeptide(L)'
;MGFKVQGSDLNNNKNIDRLKKNKIKVLINHTKRNIKNATILVVSSAIKKNNPELIEARRKQLPIYKRGEMLAHIVSLTKNIVVTGSHGKTTTTSLLASIFSKTNLDPTIINGGVLNSLKNSAKLGKSDWCILEADESDGSFIKVPSTYSIVTNIDREHMDYYKSMSDLKNLFIEFLNKVPSFGKSFVCIDDKNNNEILKKINIKNYYTYGTNPKSQFHIKNIKQIKDFSEFDLSIRLPGKKAITIIKIKIPLLGIHNIRNSTAAAAVAITIGISKNVIKKGLKEFKGVQRRFNKIFTYRETSFYDDYAHHPTEIKEVLSGVRAAYKKDEIICVFQPHRISRLKDLKKEFSLSFKKANSVILCPLYTAGEKIKLGFNYNNFAKDIIKNSRVKLYMVNDQYQLAKFIKNNIYGKKIVIGMGAGTISAWMRELPRLI
;
A
#
# COMPACT_ATOMS: atom_id res chain seq x y z
N MET A 1 24.18 -11.01 1.77
CA MET A 1 24.00 -12.44 1.51
C MET A 1 24.92 -13.02 0.43
N GLY A 2 25.73 -12.22 -0.28
CA GLY A 2 26.76 -12.73 -1.19
C GLY A 2 26.31 -13.32 -2.53
N PHE A 3 25.01 -13.36 -2.82
CA PHE A 3 24.51 -13.85 -4.12
C PHE A 3 24.83 -12.87 -5.25
N LYS A 4 25.34 -13.40 -6.37
CA LYS A 4 25.40 -12.66 -7.63
C LYS A 4 24.02 -12.61 -8.26
N VAL A 5 23.46 -11.43 -8.47
CA VAL A 5 22.11 -11.23 -8.97
C VAL A 5 22.14 -10.49 -10.30
N GLN A 6 21.33 -10.96 -11.25
CA GLN A 6 21.01 -10.23 -12.47
C GLN A 6 19.50 -10.30 -12.71
N GLY A 7 18.98 -9.46 -13.59
CA GLY A 7 17.57 -9.47 -13.95
C GLY A 7 17.33 -9.19 -15.42
N SER A 8 16.06 -9.33 -15.85
CA SER A 8 15.57 -8.93 -17.15
C SER A 8 14.22 -8.27 -17.06
N ASP A 9 13.92 -7.36 -17.96
CA ASP A 9 12.62 -6.68 -18.09
C ASP A 9 12.36 -6.37 -19.57
N LEU A 10 11.10 -6.19 -19.95
CA LEU A 10 10.74 -5.82 -21.33
C LEU A 10 11.15 -4.39 -21.67
N ASN A 11 11.02 -3.46 -20.73
CA ASN A 11 11.23 -2.03 -20.95
C ASN A 11 12.10 -1.40 -19.86
N ASN A 12 12.85 -0.39 -20.22
CA ASN A 12 13.58 0.41 -19.23
C ASN A 12 12.59 1.22 -18.35
N ASN A 13 12.87 1.32 -17.07
CA ASN A 13 12.05 2.06 -16.11
C ASN A 13 12.87 2.50 -14.89
N LYS A 14 12.30 3.38 -14.05
CA LYS A 14 12.98 3.93 -12.86
C LYS A 14 13.46 2.87 -11.86
N ASN A 15 12.86 1.68 -11.84
CA ASN A 15 13.32 0.59 -10.97
C ASN A 15 14.63 0.01 -11.52
N ILE A 16 14.69 -0.18 -12.83
CA ILE A 16 15.92 -0.64 -13.51
C ILE A 16 17.05 0.36 -13.29
N ASP A 17 16.77 1.66 -13.40
CA ASP A 17 17.77 2.69 -13.15
C ASP A 17 18.35 2.61 -11.73
N ARG A 18 17.49 2.34 -10.73
CA ARG A 18 17.93 2.10 -9.34
C ARG A 18 18.77 0.83 -9.19
N LEU A 19 18.39 -0.26 -9.86
CA LEU A 19 19.15 -1.50 -9.83
C LEU A 19 20.52 -1.34 -10.45
N LYS A 20 20.61 -0.64 -11.60
CA LYS A 20 21.87 -0.31 -12.26
C LYS A 20 22.79 0.55 -11.36
N LYS A 21 22.23 1.55 -10.64
CA LYS A 21 22.98 2.34 -9.64
C LYS A 21 23.56 1.47 -8.52
N ASN A 22 22.89 0.38 -8.17
CA ASN A 22 23.38 -0.61 -7.22
C ASN A 22 24.26 -1.70 -7.87
N LYS A 23 24.77 -1.47 -9.08
CA LYS A 23 25.65 -2.39 -9.85
C LYS A 23 25.00 -3.74 -10.16
N ILE A 24 23.66 -3.81 -10.18
CA ILE A 24 22.91 -5.00 -10.59
C ILE A 24 22.69 -4.95 -12.10
N LYS A 25 23.16 -5.97 -12.80
CA LYS A 25 22.98 -6.10 -14.25
C LYS A 25 21.51 -6.38 -14.57
N VAL A 26 20.91 -5.54 -15.40
CA VAL A 26 19.56 -5.74 -15.91
C VAL A 26 19.58 -5.70 -17.43
N LEU A 27 19.09 -6.76 -18.04
CA LEU A 27 19.01 -6.95 -19.49
C LEU A 27 17.61 -6.52 -19.96
N ILE A 28 17.56 -5.85 -21.10
CA ILE A 28 16.28 -5.48 -21.73
C ILE A 28 15.91 -6.58 -22.73
N ASN A 29 14.63 -6.93 -22.74
CA ASN A 29 14.02 -8.09 -23.40
C ASN A 29 14.32 -9.43 -22.71
N HIS A 30 13.38 -10.37 -22.90
CA HIS A 30 13.47 -11.72 -22.39
C HIS A 30 14.04 -12.64 -23.48
N THR A 31 15.21 -13.22 -23.24
CA THR A 31 15.84 -14.17 -24.15
C THR A 31 16.45 -15.35 -23.38
N LYS A 32 16.48 -16.54 -23.99
CA LYS A 32 17.14 -17.72 -23.41
C LYS A 32 18.62 -17.50 -23.03
N ARG A 33 19.31 -16.56 -23.70
CA ARG A 33 20.71 -16.19 -23.42
C ARG A 33 20.87 -15.52 -22.06
N ASN A 34 19.84 -14.83 -21.56
CA ASN A 34 19.92 -14.08 -20.31
C ASN A 34 20.21 -14.99 -19.10
N ILE A 35 19.82 -16.27 -19.16
CA ILE A 35 20.00 -17.21 -18.06
C ILE A 35 21.14 -18.20 -18.26
N LYS A 36 22.10 -17.90 -19.17
CA LYS A 36 23.23 -18.80 -19.50
C LYS A 36 23.95 -19.29 -18.23
N ASN A 37 24.24 -18.40 -17.30
CA ASN A 37 25.01 -18.66 -16.07
C ASN A 37 24.14 -18.63 -14.81
N ALA A 38 22.80 -18.67 -14.94
CA ALA A 38 21.92 -18.71 -13.79
C ALA A 38 21.90 -20.11 -13.18
N THR A 39 21.90 -20.17 -11.85
CA THR A 39 21.73 -21.40 -11.07
C THR A 39 20.32 -21.50 -10.46
N ILE A 40 19.65 -20.38 -10.32
CA ILE A 40 18.29 -20.27 -9.81
C ILE A 40 17.56 -19.20 -10.63
N LEU A 41 16.31 -19.45 -10.98
CA LEU A 41 15.43 -18.48 -11.60
C LEU A 41 14.34 -18.05 -10.64
N VAL A 42 14.16 -16.73 -10.47
CA VAL A 42 13.06 -16.14 -9.70
C VAL A 42 12.14 -15.39 -10.65
N VAL A 43 10.84 -15.74 -10.64
CA VAL A 43 9.86 -15.19 -11.58
C VAL A 43 8.79 -14.37 -10.86
N SER A 44 8.40 -13.26 -11.49
CA SER A 44 7.21 -12.49 -11.11
C SER A 44 5.94 -13.22 -11.57
N SER A 45 4.83 -13.04 -10.84
CA SER A 45 3.50 -13.55 -11.23
C SER A 45 3.00 -12.99 -12.58
N ALA A 46 3.53 -11.84 -13.03
CA ALA A 46 3.22 -11.26 -14.33
C ALA A 46 3.85 -12.01 -15.53
N ILE A 47 4.85 -12.87 -15.30
CA ILE A 47 5.55 -13.60 -16.37
C ILE A 47 4.72 -14.78 -16.83
N LYS A 48 4.44 -14.82 -18.13
CA LYS A 48 3.64 -15.88 -18.77
C LYS A 48 4.46 -17.18 -18.93
N LYS A 49 3.78 -18.32 -18.96
CA LYS A 49 4.39 -19.67 -19.08
C LYS A 49 5.25 -19.86 -20.34
N ASN A 50 4.99 -19.09 -21.41
CA ASN A 50 5.73 -19.11 -22.67
C ASN A 50 6.94 -18.15 -22.72
N ASN A 51 7.34 -17.58 -21.60
CA ASN A 51 8.53 -16.71 -21.53
C ASN A 51 9.78 -17.54 -21.88
N PRO A 52 10.66 -17.05 -22.81
CA PRO A 52 11.83 -17.82 -23.30
C PRO A 52 12.85 -18.14 -22.20
N GLU A 53 13.00 -17.29 -21.19
CA GLU A 53 13.88 -17.56 -20.04
C GLU A 53 13.32 -18.67 -19.16
N LEU A 54 12.00 -18.67 -18.97
CA LEU A 54 11.32 -19.69 -18.17
C LEU A 54 11.34 -21.07 -18.87
N ILE A 55 11.16 -21.10 -20.21
CA ILE A 55 11.29 -22.32 -21.01
C ILE A 55 12.71 -22.89 -20.92
N GLU A 56 13.71 -22.03 -21.09
CA GLU A 56 15.12 -22.45 -21.05
C GLU A 56 15.54 -22.89 -19.64
N ALA A 57 15.02 -22.25 -18.57
CA ALA A 57 15.27 -22.68 -17.20
C ALA A 57 14.74 -24.10 -16.94
N ARG A 58 13.53 -24.41 -17.44
CA ARG A 58 12.99 -25.80 -17.37
C ARG A 58 13.83 -26.78 -18.15
N ARG A 59 14.28 -26.44 -19.39
CA ARG A 59 15.16 -27.25 -20.19
C ARG A 59 16.48 -27.59 -19.48
N LYS A 60 17.02 -26.61 -18.73
CA LYS A 60 18.24 -26.79 -17.93
C LYS A 60 17.99 -27.37 -16.54
N GLN A 61 16.75 -27.70 -16.19
CA GLN A 61 16.36 -28.22 -14.87
C GLN A 61 16.76 -27.26 -13.71
N LEU A 62 16.80 -25.96 -13.94
CA LEU A 62 17.10 -24.99 -12.89
C LEU A 62 15.95 -24.91 -11.89
N PRO A 63 16.23 -24.74 -10.58
CA PRO A 63 15.22 -24.37 -9.60
C PRO A 63 14.53 -23.08 -10.00
N ILE A 64 13.19 -23.09 -10.02
CA ILE A 64 12.36 -21.95 -10.38
C ILE A 64 11.46 -21.61 -9.20
N TYR A 65 11.64 -20.42 -8.65
CA TYR A 65 10.85 -19.92 -7.54
C TYR A 65 9.99 -18.74 -7.97
N LYS A 66 8.78 -18.65 -7.46
CA LYS A 66 8.00 -17.42 -7.50
C LYS A 66 8.65 -16.38 -6.58
N ARG A 67 8.46 -15.09 -6.87
CA ARG A 67 9.02 -13.99 -6.07
C ARG A 67 8.69 -14.11 -4.57
N GLY A 68 7.43 -14.44 -4.22
CA GLY A 68 7.01 -14.62 -2.83
C GLY A 68 7.66 -15.83 -2.15
N GLU A 69 7.91 -16.92 -2.87
CA GLU A 69 8.62 -18.11 -2.36
C GLU A 69 10.08 -17.78 -2.06
N MET A 70 10.76 -17.09 -3.00
CA MET A 70 12.14 -16.67 -2.77
C MET A 70 12.22 -15.67 -1.61
N LEU A 71 11.24 -14.77 -1.46
CA LEU A 71 11.17 -13.88 -0.31
C LEU A 71 11.08 -14.68 1.00
N ALA A 72 10.22 -15.68 1.06
CA ALA A 72 10.10 -16.56 2.24
C ALA A 72 11.42 -17.27 2.58
N HIS A 73 12.15 -17.76 1.58
CA HIS A 73 13.48 -18.35 1.79
C HIS A 73 14.50 -17.34 2.31
N ILE A 74 14.52 -16.13 1.76
CA ILE A 74 15.45 -15.07 2.20
C ILE A 74 15.24 -14.70 3.68
N VAL A 75 13.99 -14.66 4.14
CA VAL A 75 13.65 -14.22 5.51
C VAL A 75 13.43 -15.37 6.49
N SER A 76 13.66 -16.62 6.10
CA SER A 76 13.37 -17.79 6.94
C SER A 76 14.17 -17.85 8.23
N LEU A 77 15.34 -17.25 8.26
CA LEU A 77 16.23 -17.24 9.42
C LEU A 77 16.15 -15.95 10.25
N THR A 78 15.19 -15.06 9.96
CA THR A 78 15.03 -13.79 10.67
C THR A 78 13.78 -13.74 11.55
N LYS A 79 13.77 -12.86 12.53
CA LYS A 79 12.58 -12.52 13.32
C LYS A 79 11.70 -11.57 12.51
N ASN A 80 10.66 -12.10 11.90
CA ASN A 80 9.87 -11.37 10.92
C ASN A 80 8.69 -10.64 11.55
N ILE A 81 8.56 -9.35 11.22
CA ILE A 81 7.34 -8.57 11.36
C ILE A 81 6.72 -8.46 9.97
N VAL A 82 5.68 -9.26 9.73
CA VAL A 82 5.02 -9.38 8.42
C VAL A 82 3.75 -8.55 8.40
N VAL A 83 3.67 -7.62 7.47
CA VAL A 83 2.49 -6.78 7.27
C VAL A 83 1.73 -7.23 6.03
N THR A 84 0.48 -7.64 6.21
CA THR A 84 -0.42 -8.06 5.13
C THR A 84 -1.81 -7.44 5.26
N GLY A 85 -2.69 -7.68 4.29
CA GLY A 85 -4.03 -7.14 4.18
C GLY A 85 -4.24 -6.42 2.86
N SER A 86 -5.48 -6.13 2.47
CA SER A 86 -5.78 -5.55 1.16
C SER A 86 -5.21 -4.14 1.00
N HIS A 87 -5.38 -3.28 2.01
CA HIS A 87 -4.94 -1.88 1.98
C HIS A 87 -4.07 -1.52 3.17
N GLY A 88 -3.16 -0.54 2.99
CA GLY A 88 -2.34 0.01 4.08
C GLY A 88 -1.03 -0.72 4.38
N LYS A 89 -0.74 -1.85 3.73
CA LYS A 89 0.49 -2.65 3.91
C LYS A 89 1.75 -1.79 3.86
N THR A 90 1.99 -1.15 2.74
CA THR A 90 3.17 -0.31 2.47
C THR A 90 3.36 0.78 3.50
N THR A 91 2.28 1.47 3.86
CA THR A 91 2.32 2.55 4.87
C THR A 91 2.65 1.99 6.25
N THR A 92 2.04 0.89 6.66
CA THR A 92 2.28 0.26 7.98
C THR A 92 3.71 -0.26 8.10
N THR A 93 4.23 -0.93 7.06
CA THR A 93 5.63 -1.38 6.98
C THR A 93 6.60 -0.20 7.09
N SER A 94 6.29 0.91 6.43
CA SER A 94 7.10 2.12 6.46
C SER A 94 7.07 2.84 7.81
N LEU A 95 5.92 2.83 8.50
CA LEU A 95 5.77 3.39 9.85
C LEU A 95 6.57 2.57 10.87
N LEU A 96 6.54 1.23 10.77
CA LEU A 96 7.42 0.34 11.55
C LEU A 96 8.89 0.69 11.30
N ALA A 97 9.30 0.78 10.03
CA ALA A 97 10.67 1.14 9.68
C ALA A 97 11.08 2.50 10.26
N SER A 98 10.15 3.48 10.30
CA SER A 98 10.39 4.78 10.92
C SER A 98 10.57 4.68 12.45
N ILE A 99 9.77 3.88 13.14
CA ILE A 99 9.93 3.66 14.59
C ILE A 99 11.27 2.97 14.88
N PHE A 100 11.59 1.90 14.16
CA PHE A 100 12.83 1.14 14.34
C PHE A 100 14.08 1.96 14.01
N SER A 101 13.99 2.93 13.10
CA SER A 101 15.11 3.84 12.80
C SER A 101 15.51 4.74 13.98
N LYS A 102 14.71 4.78 15.04
CA LYS A 102 14.98 5.50 16.30
C LYS A 102 15.46 4.59 17.41
N THR A 103 15.74 3.34 17.11
CA THR A 103 16.28 2.34 18.01
C THR A 103 17.67 1.91 17.56
N ASN A 104 18.38 1.16 18.39
CA ASN A 104 19.64 0.49 18.01
C ASN A 104 19.39 -0.80 17.20
N LEU A 105 18.13 -1.20 17.04
CA LEU A 105 17.74 -2.29 16.16
C LEU A 105 17.85 -1.83 14.72
N ASP A 106 18.66 -2.49 13.94
CA ASP A 106 18.86 -2.19 12.51
C ASP A 106 18.25 -3.32 11.66
N PRO A 107 16.90 -3.34 11.47
CA PRO A 107 16.23 -4.42 10.76
C PRO A 107 16.48 -4.36 9.27
N THR A 108 16.43 -5.52 8.64
CA THR A 108 16.20 -5.61 7.20
C THR A 108 14.78 -5.13 6.91
N ILE A 109 14.61 -4.29 5.88
CA ILE A 109 13.32 -3.73 5.48
C ILE A 109 13.04 -4.14 4.05
N ILE A 110 11.84 -4.71 3.80
CA ILE A 110 11.37 -5.09 2.47
C ILE A 110 9.94 -4.57 2.31
N ASN A 111 9.78 -3.55 1.46
CA ASN A 111 8.53 -2.80 1.33
C ASN A 111 8.07 -2.77 -0.14
N GLY A 112 6.77 -2.73 -0.39
CA GLY A 112 6.19 -2.64 -1.74
C GLY A 112 6.38 -1.26 -2.39
N GLY A 113 6.57 -0.21 -1.59
CA GLY A 113 6.80 1.16 -2.06
C GLY A 113 8.15 1.73 -1.66
N VAL A 114 8.53 2.84 -2.28
CA VAL A 114 9.78 3.55 -1.97
C VAL A 114 9.58 4.41 -0.73
N LEU A 115 10.34 4.12 0.32
CA LEU A 115 10.37 4.96 1.52
C LEU A 115 11.14 6.25 1.22
N ASN A 116 10.53 7.40 1.54
CA ASN A 116 11.17 8.70 1.30
C ASN A 116 12.47 8.87 2.12
N SER A 117 12.54 8.27 3.32
CA SER A 117 13.72 8.30 4.18
C SER A 117 14.89 7.49 3.63
N LEU A 118 14.63 6.39 2.93
CA LEU A 118 15.64 5.49 2.38
C LEU A 118 15.91 5.73 0.89
N LYS A 119 15.01 6.46 0.19
CA LYS A 119 14.97 6.58 -1.27
C LYS A 119 14.98 5.21 -1.98
N ASN A 120 14.60 4.16 -1.27
CA ASN A 120 14.58 2.78 -1.74
C ASN A 120 13.39 2.02 -1.14
N SER A 121 13.02 0.89 -1.73
CA SER A 121 11.99 -0.03 -1.22
C SER A 121 12.56 -1.15 -0.35
N ALA A 122 13.87 -1.31 -0.30
CA ALA A 122 14.53 -2.32 0.52
C ALA A 122 15.81 -1.78 1.16
N LYS A 123 16.13 -2.27 2.36
CA LYS A 123 17.38 -2.03 3.09
C LYS A 123 17.79 -3.33 3.76
N LEU A 124 19.04 -3.75 3.57
CA LEU A 124 19.63 -4.82 4.38
C LEU A 124 20.05 -4.23 5.73
N GLY A 125 19.56 -4.79 6.82
CA GLY A 125 19.93 -4.45 8.19
C GLY A 125 21.04 -5.36 8.72
N LYS A 126 21.54 -5.03 9.92
CA LYS A 126 22.58 -5.81 10.62
C LYS A 126 22.03 -6.72 11.68
N SER A 127 20.78 -6.55 12.11
CA SER A 127 20.14 -7.38 13.13
C SER A 127 19.42 -8.59 12.52
N ASP A 128 18.97 -9.50 13.37
CA ASP A 128 18.14 -10.64 13.04
C ASP A 128 16.66 -10.28 12.79
N TRP A 129 16.31 -9.00 12.85
CA TRP A 129 14.97 -8.50 12.57
C TRP A 129 14.75 -8.23 11.10
N CYS A 130 13.57 -8.60 10.60
CA CYS A 130 13.10 -8.22 9.27
C CYS A 130 11.68 -7.65 9.36
N ILE A 131 11.49 -6.47 8.78
CA ILE A 131 10.18 -5.83 8.63
C ILE A 131 9.81 -5.92 7.17
N LEU A 132 8.73 -6.62 6.85
CA LEU A 132 8.38 -6.85 5.46
C LEU A 132 6.88 -6.76 5.17
N GLU A 133 6.59 -6.30 3.98
CA GLU A 133 5.27 -6.34 3.37
C GLU A 133 5.09 -7.67 2.64
N ALA A 134 3.99 -8.38 2.92
CA ALA A 134 3.60 -9.60 2.22
C ALA A 134 2.31 -9.36 1.45
N ASP A 135 2.39 -9.52 0.12
CA ASP A 135 1.31 -9.25 -0.82
C ASP A 135 0.40 -10.48 -0.96
N GLU A 136 -0.89 -10.28 -0.76
CA GLU A 136 -1.90 -11.35 -0.87
C GLU A 136 -2.31 -11.66 -2.30
N SER A 137 -1.93 -10.85 -3.29
CA SER A 137 -2.46 -10.90 -4.66
C SER A 137 -2.34 -12.25 -5.39
N ASP A 138 -1.36 -13.08 -5.03
CA ASP A 138 -1.11 -14.40 -5.61
C ASP A 138 -1.09 -15.54 -4.56
N GLY A 139 -1.57 -15.26 -3.35
CA GLY A 139 -1.63 -16.20 -2.24
C GLY A 139 -0.28 -16.60 -1.66
N SER A 140 0.84 -16.07 -2.16
CA SER A 140 2.19 -16.46 -1.70
C SER A 140 2.53 -15.98 -0.28
N PHE A 141 1.80 -15.00 0.23
CA PHE A 141 2.03 -14.43 1.57
C PHE A 141 1.96 -15.46 2.71
N ILE A 142 1.17 -16.53 2.55
CA ILE A 142 1.08 -17.62 3.53
C ILE A 142 2.37 -18.43 3.70
N LYS A 143 3.31 -18.30 2.75
CA LYS A 143 4.62 -18.98 2.78
C LYS A 143 5.65 -18.18 3.59
N VAL A 144 5.40 -16.91 3.84
CA VAL A 144 6.32 -16.03 4.58
C VAL A 144 6.23 -16.34 6.07
N PRO A 145 7.29 -16.81 6.71
CA PRO A 145 7.29 -17.08 8.14
C PRO A 145 7.16 -15.77 8.93
N SER A 146 6.24 -15.71 9.88
CA SER A 146 6.00 -14.53 10.69
C SER A 146 6.18 -14.81 12.18
N THR A 147 7.04 -14.06 12.85
CA THR A 147 7.10 -14.00 14.32
C THR A 147 6.01 -13.05 14.83
N TYR A 148 5.90 -11.89 14.20
CA TYR A 148 4.82 -10.95 14.43
C TYR A 148 4.10 -10.70 13.11
N SER A 149 2.77 -10.73 13.12
CA SER A 149 1.97 -10.46 11.93
C SER A 149 1.02 -9.29 12.16
N ILE A 150 0.80 -8.49 11.14
CA ILE A 150 -0.23 -7.45 11.11
C ILE A 150 -1.19 -7.76 9.96
N VAL A 151 -2.48 -7.86 10.27
CA VAL A 151 -3.55 -7.89 9.27
C VAL A 151 -4.30 -6.57 9.34
N THR A 152 -4.14 -5.74 8.32
CA THR A 152 -4.73 -4.39 8.30
C THR A 152 -6.23 -4.42 8.05
N ASN A 153 -6.65 -5.02 6.95
CA ASN A 153 -8.04 -5.21 6.54
C ASN A 153 -8.11 -6.28 5.44
N ILE A 154 -9.31 -6.77 5.16
CA ILE A 154 -9.58 -7.72 4.07
C ILE A 154 -10.69 -7.14 3.23
N ASP A 155 -10.41 -6.79 1.98
CA ASP A 155 -11.35 -6.19 1.04
C ASP A 155 -11.46 -7.03 -0.24
N ARG A 156 -12.47 -6.76 -1.06
CA ARG A 156 -12.69 -7.44 -2.32
C ARG A 156 -11.65 -7.00 -3.37
N GLU A 157 -10.49 -7.59 -3.31
CA GLU A 157 -9.42 -7.40 -4.29
C GLU A 157 -8.90 -8.74 -4.81
N HIS A 158 -8.24 -8.70 -5.96
CA HIS A 158 -7.61 -9.89 -6.58
C HIS A 158 -8.57 -11.05 -6.86
N MET A 159 -9.84 -10.74 -7.21
CA MET A 159 -10.85 -11.76 -7.56
C MET A 159 -10.54 -12.49 -8.88
N ASP A 160 -9.56 -12.04 -9.62
CA ASP A 160 -8.93 -12.76 -10.73
C ASP A 160 -8.09 -13.96 -10.26
N TYR A 161 -7.56 -13.92 -9.05
CA TYR A 161 -6.87 -15.02 -8.38
C TYR A 161 -7.80 -15.80 -7.44
N TYR A 162 -8.55 -15.11 -6.60
CA TYR A 162 -9.49 -15.70 -5.65
C TYR A 162 -10.86 -15.88 -6.29
N LYS A 163 -11.42 -17.09 -6.21
CA LYS A 163 -12.75 -17.37 -6.75
C LYS A 163 -13.86 -16.71 -5.93
N SER A 164 -13.62 -16.51 -4.63
CA SER A 164 -14.58 -15.94 -3.70
C SER A 164 -13.92 -15.18 -2.54
N MET A 165 -14.70 -14.34 -1.86
CA MET A 165 -14.29 -13.73 -0.59
C MET A 165 -14.01 -14.78 0.50
N SER A 166 -14.64 -15.94 0.42
CA SER A 166 -14.36 -17.05 1.34
C SER A 166 -12.96 -17.60 1.15
N ASP A 167 -12.53 -17.79 -0.10
CA ASP A 167 -11.19 -18.28 -0.41
C ASP A 167 -10.11 -17.31 0.11
N LEU A 168 -10.30 -16.01 -0.13
CA LEU A 168 -9.42 -14.98 0.39
C LEU A 168 -9.35 -15.02 1.93
N LYS A 169 -10.49 -15.06 2.61
CA LYS A 169 -10.56 -15.14 4.09
C LYS A 169 -9.89 -16.40 4.64
N ASN A 170 -10.09 -17.54 3.98
CA ASN A 170 -9.48 -18.80 4.40
C ASN A 170 -7.94 -18.75 4.36
N LEU A 171 -7.36 -18.08 3.36
CA LEU A 171 -5.90 -17.89 3.32
C LEU A 171 -5.41 -16.95 4.44
N PHE A 172 -6.17 -15.92 4.82
CA PHE A 172 -5.83 -15.10 5.99
C PHE A 172 -5.93 -15.89 7.31
N ILE A 173 -6.92 -16.78 7.44
CA ILE A 173 -7.03 -17.71 8.58
C ILE A 173 -5.80 -18.63 8.63
N GLU A 174 -5.44 -19.23 7.49
CA GLU A 174 -4.24 -20.07 7.39
C GLU A 174 -2.96 -19.30 7.76
N PHE A 175 -2.80 -18.08 7.24
CA PHE A 175 -1.66 -17.22 7.57
C PHE A 175 -1.56 -16.94 9.07
N LEU A 176 -2.67 -16.56 9.71
CA LEU A 176 -2.71 -16.27 11.14
C LEU A 176 -2.40 -17.53 11.98
N ASN A 177 -2.94 -18.69 11.58
CA ASN A 177 -2.69 -19.95 12.29
C ASN A 177 -1.24 -20.45 12.21
N LYS A 178 -0.43 -19.93 11.29
CA LYS A 178 1.01 -20.23 11.17
C LYS A 178 1.89 -19.40 12.11
N VAL A 179 1.34 -18.40 12.79
CA VAL A 179 2.11 -17.59 13.75
C VAL A 179 2.47 -18.45 14.96
N PRO A 180 3.76 -18.60 15.30
CA PRO A 180 4.19 -19.49 16.38
C PRO A 180 3.69 -19.03 17.76
N SER A 181 3.62 -19.94 18.72
CA SER A 181 3.09 -19.66 20.08
C SER A 181 3.82 -18.53 20.81
N PHE A 182 5.12 -18.36 20.57
CA PHE A 182 5.92 -17.26 21.11
C PHE A 182 5.77 -15.94 20.32
N GLY A 183 5.14 -15.99 19.16
CA GLY A 183 4.83 -14.82 18.33
C GLY A 183 3.52 -14.15 18.69
N LYS A 184 3.12 -13.14 17.92
CA LYS A 184 1.86 -12.41 18.14
C LYS A 184 1.30 -11.86 16.83
N SER A 185 -0.01 -11.97 16.64
CA SER A 185 -0.72 -11.33 15.55
C SER A 185 -1.41 -10.04 16.01
N PHE A 186 -1.49 -9.05 15.14
CA PHE A 186 -2.19 -7.78 15.37
C PHE A 186 -3.25 -7.61 14.29
N VAL A 187 -4.52 -7.56 14.70
CA VAL A 187 -5.65 -7.58 13.78
C VAL A 187 -6.56 -6.38 14.01
N CYS A 188 -6.86 -5.63 12.95
CA CYS A 188 -7.75 -4.48 13.00
C CYS A 188 -9.21 -4.95 13.11
N ILE A 189 -9.87 -4.69 14.26
CA ILE A 189 -11.28 -5.08 14.44
C ILE A 189 -12.29 -4.00 14.02
N ASP A 190 -11.83 -2.90 13.45
CA ASP A 190 -12.72 -1.99 12.75
C ASP A 190 -13.13 -2.54 11.37
N ASP A 191 -12.40 -3.53 10.86
CA ASP A 191 -12.71 -4.24 9.62
C ASP A 191 -13.65 -5.42 9.87
N LYS A 192 -14.75 -5.47 9.11
CA LYS A 192 -15.78 -6.51 9.24
C LYS A 192 -15.24 -7.90 8.94
N ASN A 193 -14.45 -8.03 7.87
CA ASN A 193 -13.93 -9.33 7.44
C ASN A 193 -12.86 -9.85 8.43
N ASN A 194 -12.06 -8.95 9.01
CA ASN A 194 -11.16 -9.31 10.11
C ASN A 194 -11.93 -9.87 11.32
N ASN A 195 -13.05 -9.24 11.70
CA ASN A 195 -13.89 -9.76 12.78
C ASN A 195 -14.49 -11.15 12.48
N GLU A 196 -14.79 -11.43 11.22
CA GLU A 196 -15.28 -12.74 10.80
C GLU A 196 -14.20 -13.82 10.88
N ILE A 197 -12.98 -13.53 10.42
CA ILE A 197 -11.89 -14.51 10.48
C ILE A 197 -11.40 -14.77 11.90
N LEU A 198 -11.42 -13.77 12.80
CA LEU A 198 -11.05 -13.95 14.20
C LEU A 198 -11.88 -14.99 14.94
N LYS A 199 -13.12 -15.22 14.49
CA LYS A 199 -13.99 -16.26 15.05
C LYS A 199 -13.61 -17.68 14.61
N LYS A 200 -12.77 -17.81 13.57
CA LYS A 200 -12.41 -19.08 12.92
C LYS A 200 -10.93 -19.46 13.09
N ILE A 201 -10.10 -18.59 13.64
CA ILE A 201 -8.69 -18.90 13.91
C ILE A 201 -8.56 -19.74 15.16
N ASN A 202 -7.59 -20.65 15.16
CA ASN A 202 -7.31 -21.57 16.26
C ASN A 202 -6.33 -20.98 17.31
N ILE A 203 -5.57 -19.94 16.93
CA ILE A 203 -4.59 -19.31 17.81
C ILE A 203 -5.28 -18.35 18.79
N LYS A 204 -4.69 -18.23 20.01
CA LYS A 204 -5.08 -17.24 21.02
C LYS A 204 -4.03 -16.13 21.21
N ASN A 205 -2.91 -16.22 20.52
CA ASN A 205 -1.78 -15.28 20.64
C ASN A 205 -1.92 -14.08 19.68
N TYR A 206 -3.07 -13.43 19.68
CA TYR A 206 -3.30 -12.20 18.92
C TYR A 206 -3.72 -11.04 19.82
N TYR A 207 -3.49 -9.84 19.34
CA TYR A 207 -4.01 -8.59 19.87
C TYR A 207 -4.84 -7.87 18.82
N THR A 208 -5.83 -7.12 19.30
CA THR A 208 -6.74 -6.36 18.44
C THR A 208 -6.43 -4.87 18.53
N TYR A 209 -6.61 -4.16 17.43
CA TYR A 209 -6.46 -2.71 17.40
C TYR A 209 -7.57 -2.05 16.56
N GLY A 210 -7.83 -0.77 16.82
CA GLY A 210 -8.82 0.03 16.09
C GLY A 210 -9.47 1.10 16.93
N THR A 211 -10.49 1.74 16.36
CA THR A 211 -11.36 2.72 17.03
C THR A 211 -12.47 2.04 17.84
N ASN A 212 -12.70 0.75 17.60
CA ASN A 212 -13.67 -0.02 18.36
C ASN A 212 -13.27 -0.11 19.85
N PRO A 213 -14.15 0.24 20.82
CA PRO A 213 -13.84 0.20 22.25
C PRO A 213 -13.40 -1.17 22.78
N LYS A 214 -13.72 -2.26 22.08
CA LYS A 214 -13.29 -3.61 22.42
C LYS A 214 -11.82 -3.91 22.03
N SER A 215 -11.19 -3.03 21.27
CA SER A 215 -9.78 -3.20 20.88
C SER A 215 -8.86 -3.15 22.09
N GLN A 216 -7.86 -4.02 22.13
CA GLN A 216 -6.81 -3.98 23.16
C GLN A 216 -5.90 -2.75 22.96
N PHE A 217 -5.61 -2.39 21.72
CA PHE A 217 -4.99 -1.13 21.34
C PHE A 217 -6.07 -0.19 20.78
N HIS A 218 -6.75 0.54 21.70
CA HIS A 218 -7.92 1.35 21.39
C HIS A 218 -7.55 2.80 21.08
N ILE A 219 -7.88 3.25 19.88
CA ILE A 219 -7.68 4.62 19.38
C ILE A 219 -8.74 5.53 19.96
N LYS A 220 -8.33 6.66 20.54
CA LYS A 220 -9.22 7.67 21.15
C LYS A 220 -8.82 9.09 20.74
N ASN A 221 -9.70 10.05 20.99
CA ASN A 221 -9.44 11.49 20.90
C ASN A 221 -8.79 11.92 19.58
N ILE A 222 -9.32 11.40 18.46
CA ILE A 222 -8.82 11.66 17.12
C ILE A 222 -9.03 13.13 16.75
N LYS A 223 -7.94 13.81 16.35
CA LYS A 223 -7.94 15.14 15.75
C LYS A 223 -7.24 15.09 14.41
N GLN A 224 -7.89 15.55 13.36
CA GLN A 224 -7.27 15.72 12.04
C GLN A 224 -7.08 17.21 11.80
N ILE A 225 -5.84 17.62 11.67
CA ILE A 225 -5.41 19.01 11.51
C ILE A 225 -4.62 19.06 10.20
N LYS A 226 -4.61 20.22 9.56
CA LYS A 226 -4.16 20.47 8.19
C LYS A 226 -2.90 19.71 7.80
N ASP A 227 -2.05 19.16 8.27
CA ASP A 227 -0.88 18.45 7.76
C ASP A 227 -0.53 17.21 8.63
N PHE A 228 -1.34 16.95 9.66
CA PHE A 228 -1.11 15.82 10.55
C PHE A 228 -2.40 15.34 11.23
N SER A 229 -2.35 14.12 11.74
CA SER A 229 -3.35 13.61 12.68
C SER A 229 -2.74 13.44 14.06
N GLU A 230 -3.56 13.68 15.09
CA GLU A 230 -3.22 13.45 16.49
C GLU A 230 -4.27 12.54 17.12
N PHE A 231 -3.84 11.62 17.97
CA PHE A 231 -4.73 10.68 18.67
C PHE A 231 -4.10 10.16 19.96
N ASP A 232 -4.93 9.60 20.82
CA ASP A 232 -4.51 8.89 22.02
C ASP A 232 -4.64 7.38 21.80
N LEU A 233 -3.76 6.58 22.41
CA LEU A 233 -3.78 5.13 22.34
C LEU A 233 -3.92 4.54 23.73
N SER A 234 -5.08 3.98 24.03
CA SER A 234 -5.34 3.22 25.26
C SER A 234 -5.00 1.74 25.05
N ILE A 235 -4.17 1.18 25.92
CA ILE A 235 -3.62 -0.17 25.80
C ILE A 235 -4.09 -0.99 26.97
N ARG A 236 -4.76 -2.11 26.70
CA ARG A 236 -5.33 -3.04 27.68
C ARG A 236 -4.90 -4.46 27.33
N LEU A 237 -3.78 -4.89 27.86
CA LEU A 237 -3.24 -6.22 27.62
C LEU A 237 -3.55 -7.15 28.79
N PRO A 238 -3.83 -8.44 28.55
CA PRO A 238 -4.06 -9.41 29.61
C PRO A 238 -2.91 -9.44 30.62
N GLY A 239 -3.26 -9.44 31.91
CA GLY A 239 -2.27 -9.49 33.00
C GLY A 239 -1.43 -8.23 33.18
N LYS A 240 -1.70 -7.14 32.47
CA LYS A 240 -0.96 -5.87 32.58
C LYS A 240 -1.88 -4.71 32.98
N LYS A 241 -1.36 -3.76 33.75
CA LYS A 241 -2.06 -2.51 34.05
C LYS A 241 -2.34 -1.76 32.75
N ALA A 242 -3.56 -1.25 32.61
CA ALA A 242 -3.92 -0.44 31.46
C ALA A 242 -3.11 0.86 31.43
N ILE A 243 -2.60 1.23 30.26
CA ILE A 243 -1.85 2.47 30.04
C ILE A 243 -2.43 3.25 28.88
N THR A 244 -2.21 4.57 28.86
CA THR A 244 -2.59 5.43 27.73
C THR A 244 -1.38 6.22 27.28
N ILE A 245 -1.12 6.20 25.97
CA ILE A 245 -0.14 7.09 25.35
C ILE A 245 -0.93 8.22 24.70
N ILE A 246 -0.78 9.42 25.22
CA ILE A 246 -1.51 10.60 24.78
C ILE A 246 -0.77 11.36 23.68
N LYS A 247 -1.52 12.07 22.83
CA LYS A 247 -1.00 13.00 21.81
C LYS A 247 0.06 12.36 20.90
N ILE A 248 -0.25 11.21 20.33
CA ILE A 248 0.55 10.62 19.26
C ILE A 248 0.28 11.43 17.99
N LYS A 249 1.32 11.97 17.36
CA LYS A 249 1.24 12.74 16.13
C LYS A 249 1.82 11.98 14.95
N ILE A 250 1.14 12.03 13.80
CA ILE A 250 1.61 11.45 12.55
C ILE A 250 1.40 12.47 11.41
N PRO A 251 2.37 12.68 10.52
CA PRO A 251 2.24 13.58 9.36
C PRO A 251 1.45 12.92 8.22
N LEU A 252 0.32 12.31 8.55
CA LEU A 252 -0.57 11.61 7.65
C LEU A 252 -2.01 11.94 8.02
N LEU A 253 -2.88 12.01 7.02
CA LEU A 253 -4.31 12.26 7.18
C LEU A 253 -5.11 10.96 7.05
N GLY A 254 -6.30 10.94 7.63
CA GLY A 254 -7.26 9.87 7.52
C GLY A 254 -7.18 8.83 8.65
N ILE A 255 -8.35 8.31 9.01
CA ILE A 255 -8.50 7.29 10.06
C ILE A 255 -7.72 6.01 9.70
N HIS A 256 -7.69 5.65 8.42
CA HIS A 256 -6.91 4.51 7.93
C HIS A 256 -5.42 4.63 8.29
N ASN A 257 -4.82 5.81 8.18
CA ASN A 257 -3.43 6.04 8.56
C ASN A 257 -3.20 6.03 10.07
N ILE A 258 -4.19 6.48 10.85
CA ILE A 258 -4.18 6.34 12.32
C ILE A 258 -4.20 4.85 12.70
N ARG A 259 -5.03 4.03 12.04
CA ARG A 259 -5.04 2.56 12.23
C ARG A 259 -3.70 1.93 11.85
N ASN A 260 -3.12 2.30 10.71
CA ASN A 260 -1.80 1.84 10.27
C ASN A 260 -0.71 2.19 11.30
N SER A 261 -0.74 3.41 11.84
CA SER A 261 0.20 3.87 12.88
C SER A 261 0.00 3.14 14.20
N THR A 262 -1.24 2.84 14.54
CA THR A 262 -1.59 2.06 15.73
C THR A 262 -1.08 0.63 15.63
N ALA A 263 -1.22 -0.02 14.47
CA ALA A 263 -0.67 -1.34 14.22
C ALA A 263 0.86 -1.36 14.41
N ALA A 264 1.55 -0.39 13.83
CA ALA A 264 3.00 -0.23 13.97
C ALA A 264 3.41 0.02 15.45
N ALA A 265 2.68 0.89 16.16
CA ALA A 265 2.91 1.16 17.57
C ALA A 265 2.64 -0.08 18.45
N ALA A 266 1.59 -0.85 18.15
CA ALA A 266 1.22 -2.05 18.90
C ALA A 266 2.32 -3.12 18.85
N VAL A 267 2.88 -3.38 17.66
CA VAL A 267 4.05 -4.26 17.50
C VAL A 267 5.25 -3.72 18.28
N ALA A 268 5.58 -2.44 18.10
CA ALA A 268 6.71 -1.80 18.75
C ALA A 268 6.63 -1.87 20.29
N ILE A 269 5.44 -1.63 20.87
CA ILE A 269 5.18 -1.76 22.31
C ILE A 269 5.37 -3.21 22.78
N THR A 270 4.87 -4.16 22.00
CA THR A 270 4.96 -5.59 22.34
C THR A 270 6.40 -6.08 22.35
N ILE A 271 7.26 -5.54 21.49
CA ILE A 271 8.70 -5.82 21.42
C ILE A 271 9.48 -5.10 22.55
N GLY A 272 8.86 -4.15 23.25
CA GLY A 272 9.49 -3.41 24.35
C GLY A 272 10.09 -2.06 23.97
N ILE A 273 9.78 -1.53 22.78
CA ILE A 273 10.23 -0.19 22.36
C ILE A 273 9.48 0.86 23.21
N SER A 274 10.24 1.82 23.77
CA SER A 274 9.67 2.82 24.66
C SER A 274 8.68 3.76 23.98
N LYS A 275 7.68 4.23 24.73
CA LYS A 275 6.65 5.16 24.24
C LYS A 275 7.23 6.44 23.59
N ASN A 276 8.35 6.94 24.12
CA ASN A 276 8.97 8.15 23.59
C ASN A 276 9.60 7.91 22.21
N VAL A 277 10.26 6.77 22.02
CA VAL A 277 10.84 6.36 20.75
C VAL A 277 9.72 6.14 19.71
N ILE A 278 8.62 5.49 20.09
CA ILE A 278 7.47 5.27 19.21
C ILE A 278 6.87 6.62 18.77
N LYS A 279 6.60 7.53 19.72
CA LYS A 279 6.08 8.87 19.38
C LYS A 279 7.01 9.64 18.46
N LYS A 280 8.33 9.58 18.72
CA LYS A 280 9.34 10.24 17.87
C LYS A 280 9.35 9.64 16.46
N GLY A 281 9.38 8.31 16.34
CA GLY A 281 9.40 7.61 15.05
C GLY A 281 8.16 7.88 14.20
N LEU A 282 6.98 7.93 14.83
CA LEU A 282 5.73 8.27 14.16
C LEU A 282 5.66 9.74 13.74
N LYS A 283 6.06 10.67 14.61
CA LYS A 283 6.07 12.12 14.33
C LYS A 283 7.03 12.49 13.20
N GLU A 284 8.20 11.86 13.14
CA GLU A 284 9.26 12.16 12.16
C GLU A 284 9.15 11.29 10.88
N PHE A 285 8.03 10.60 10.69
CA PHE A 285 7.79 9.82 9.49
C PHE A 285 7.81 10.68 8.24
N LYS A 286 8.64 10.33 7.26
CA LYS A 286 8.84 11.12 6.03
C LYS A 286 7.92 10.72 4.86
N GLY A 287 6.97 9.80 5.11
CA GLY A 287 6.07 9.33 4.08
C GLY A 287 6.66 8.27 3.14
N VAL A 288 5.82 7.80 2.25
CA VAL A 288 6.12 6.86 1.17
C VAL A 288 5.75 7.53 -0.15
N GLN A 289 6.50 7.30 -1.21
CA GLN A 289 6.17 7.85 -2.52
C GLN A 289 4.76 7.43 -2.94
N ARG A 290 4.04 8.37 -3.54
CA ARG A 290 2.66 8.18 -4.01
C ARG A 290 1.67 7.81 -2.89
N ARG A 291 1.85 8.31 -1.66
CA ARG A 291 0.90 8.18 -0.55
C ARG A 291 0.64 9.58 0.02
N PHE A 292 -0.29 10.30 -0.60
CA PHE A 292 -0.65 11.69 -0.32
C PHE A 292 0.59 12.61 -0.25
N ASN A 293 1.47 12.49 -1.25
CA ASN A 293 2.68 13.31 -1.33
C ASN A 293 2.37 14.65 -2.00
N LYS A 294 2.71 15.75 -1.32
CA LYS A 294 2.69 17.06 -1.95
C LYS A 294 3.75 17.13 -3.04
N ILE A 295 3.36 17.57 -4.24
CA ILE A 295 4.25 17.66 -5.41
C ILE A 295 4.70 19.10 -5.60
N PHE A 296 3.74 20.03 -5.69
CA PHE A 296 3.98 21.45 -5.90
C PHE A 296 2.80 22.30 -5.43
N THR A 297 2.95 23.62 -5.52
CA THR A 297 1.89 24.61 -5.31
C THR A 297 1.82 25.52 -6.52
N TYR A 298 0.61 25.81 -7.00
CA TYR A 298 0.36 26.73 -8.12
C TYR A 298 -0.84 27.60 -7.80
N ARG A 299 -0.71 28.93 -7.88
CA ARG A 299 -1.76 29.92 -7.56
C ARG A 299 -2.48 29.58 -6.24
N GLU A 300 -1.72 29.39 -5.16
CA GLU A 300 -2.19 28.97 -3.81
C GLU A 300 -2.81 27.59 -3.72
N THR A 301 -3.04 26.90 -4.81
CA THR A 301 -3.55 25.54 -4.85
C THR A 301 -2.42 24.54 -4.60
N SER A 302 -2.62 23.60 -3.68
CA SER A 302 -1.67 22.52 -3.37
C SER A 302 -2.00 21.25 -4.15
N PHE A 303 -0.99 20.67 -4.80
CA PHE A 303 -1.10 19.46 -5.63
C PHE A 303 -0.46 18.27 -4.96
N TYR A 304 -1.18 17.15 -4.93
CA TYR A 304 -0.78 15.91 -4.28
C TYR A 304 -0.84 14.72 -5.24
N ASP A 305 0.02 13.72 -5.00
CA ASP A 305 0.05 12.43 -5.70
C ASP A 305 -0.31 11.31 -4.74
N ASP A 306 -1.30 10.49 -5.09
CA ASP A 306 -1.73 9.33 -4.30
C ASP A 306 -1.91 8.09 -5.18
N TYR A 307 -1.56 6.94 -4.64
CA TYR A 307 -1.67 5.66 -5.33
C TYR A 307 -3.07 5.06 -5.27
N ALA A 308 -4.00 5.67 -4.52
CA ALA A 308 -5.37 5.19 -4.36
C ALA A 308 -6.02 4.87 -5.71
N HIS A 309 -6.38 3.62 -5.90
CA HIS A 309 -6.93 3.09 -7.15
C HIS A 309 -8.05 2.07 -6.90
N HIS A 310 -8.36 1.77 -5.65
CA HIS A 310 -9.51 1.00 -5.19
C HIS A 310 -10.57 1.94 -4.59
N PRO A 311 -11.89 1.65 -4.71
CA PRO A 311 -12.95 2.51 -4.16
C PRO A 311 -12.78 2.84 -2.68
N THR A 312 -12.40 1.85 -1.89
CA THR A 312 -12.15 2.02 -0.44
C THR A 312 -11.00 3.00 -0.20
N GLU A 313 -9.88 2.87 -0.93
CA GLU A 313 -8.74 3.77 -0.79
C GLU A 313 -9.11 5.21 -1.14
N ILE A 314 -9.80 5.42 -2.28
CA ILE A 314 -10.25 6.75 -2.73
C ILE A 314 -11.13 7.40 -1.66
N LYS A 315 -12.11 6.67 -1.15
CA LYS A 315 -13.03 7.13 -0.09
C LYS A 315 -12.27 7.51 1.18
N GLU A 316 -11.33 6.69 1.63
CA GLU A 316 -10.55 6.92 2.85
C GLU A 316 -9.64 8.14 2.71
N VAL A 317 -8.93 8.30 1.58
CA VAL A 317 -8.07 9.47 1.31
C VAL A 317 -8.90 10.74 1.28
N LEU A 318 -9.98 10.77 0.47
CA LEU A 318 -10.84 11.94 0.37
C LEU A 318 -11.51 12.29 1.69
N SER A 319 -11.89 11.30 2.50
CA SER A 319 -12.47 11.53 3.84
C SER A 319 -11.45 12.13 4.79
N GLY A 320 -10.21 11.67 4.78
CA GLY A 320 -9.12 12.21 5.57
C GLY A 320 -8.79 13.65 5.19
N VAL A 321 -8.71 13.93 3.89
CA VAL A 321 -8.45 15.28 3.38
C VAL A 321 -9.60 16.21 3.74
N ARG A 322 -10.86 15.80 3.58
CA ARG A 322 -12.02 16.62 3.96
C ARG A 322 -12.08 16.93 5.45
N ALA A 323 -11.70 15.97 6.29
CA ALA A 323 -11.65 16.18 7.74
C ALA A 323 -10.59 17.22 8.15
N ALA A 324 -9.45 17.25 7.46
CA ALA A 324 -8.35 18.19 7.71
C ALA A 324 -8.59 19.57 7.07
N TYR A 325 -9.17 19.59 5.88
CA TYR A 325 -9.39 20.77 5.03
C TYR A 325 -10.91 21.01 4.86
N LYS A 326 -11.58 21.35 5.96
CA LYS A 326 -13.05 21.42 6.06
C LYS A 326 -13.71 22.35 5.05
N LYS A 327 -13.08 23.49 4.76
CA LYS A 327 -13.62 24.57 3.91
C LYS A 327 -12.99 24.63 2.52
N ASP A 328 -11.85 23.96 2.32
CA ASP A 328 -11.12 24.03 1.06
C ASP A 328 -11.83 23.22 -0.04
N GLU A 329 -11.76 23.69 -1.28
CA GLU A 329 -12.24 22.93 -2.42
C GLU A 329 -11.30 21.77 -2.73
N ILE A 330 -11.85 20.56 -2.81
CA ILE A 330 -11.09 19.33 -3.09
C ILE A 330 -11.44 18.84 -4.49
N ILE A 331 -10.42 18.75 -5.35
CA ILE A 331 -10.50 18.28 -6.72
C ILE A 331 -9.74 16.97 -6.83
N CYS A 332 -10.43 15.90 -7.21
CA CYS A 332 -9.83 14.60 -7.45
C CYS A 332 -9.56 14.39 -8.93
N VAL A 333 -8.30 14.27 -9.34
CA VAL A 333 -7.89 13.87 -10.70
C VAL A 333 -7.72 12.36 -10.70
N PHE A 334 -8.71 11.64 -11.20
CA PHE A 334 -8.77 10.19 -11.07
C PHE A 334 -8.50 9.47 -12.39
N GLN A 335 -7.54 8.55 -12.37
CA GLN A 335 -7.27 7.61 -13.46
C GLN A 335 -7.68 6.20 -13.04
N PRO A 336 -8.78 5.63 -13.57
CA PRO A 336 -9.12 4.24 -13.31
C PRO A 336 -8.03 3.29 -13.80
N HIS A 337 -7.82 2.20 -13.06
CA HIS A 337 -6.77 1.22 -13.31
C HIS A 337 -7.34 -0.18 -13.38
N ARG A 338 -7.14 -0.87 -14.53
CA ARG A 338 -7.69 -2.18 -14.92
C ARG A 338 -9.19 -2.15 -15.19
N ILE A 339 -9.58 -2.63 -16.36
CA ILE A 339 -11.00 -2.69 -16.75
C ILE A 339 -11.77 -3.73 -15.92
N SER A 340 -11.13 -4.83 -15.56
CA SER A 340 -11.72 -5.87 -14.73
C SER A 340 -12.17 -5.32 -13.37
N ARG A 341 -11.29 -4.57 -12.67
CA ARG A 341 -11.61 -3.92 -11.39
C ARG A 341 -12.74 -2.90 -11.55
N LEU A 342 -12.67 -2.09 -12.61
CA LEU A 342 -13.69 -1.07 -12.84
C LEU A 342 -15.07 -1.66 -13.10
N LYS A 343 -15.16 -2.81 -13.78
CA LYS A 343 -16.41 -3.54 -14.00
C LYS A 343 -16.94 -4.17 -12.71
N ASP A 344 -16.07 -4.84 -11.96
CA ASP A 344 -16.44 -5.55 -10.73
C ASP A 344 -16.92 -4.61 -9.62
N LEU A 345 -16.33 -3.42 -9.51
CA LEU A 345 -16.58 -2.45 -8.43
C LEU A 345 -17.20 -1.13 -8.95
N LYS A 346 -17.93 -1.17 -10.07
CA LYS A 346 -18.49 0.02 -10.71
C LYS A 346 -19.35 0.87 -9.75
N LYS A 347 -20.20 0.22 -8.97
CA LYS A 347 -21.09 0.88 -8.00
C LYS A 347 -20.28 1.54 -6.89
N GLU A 348 -19.33 0.83 -6.33
CA GLU A 348 -18.45 1.29 -5.25
C GLU A 348 -17.61 2.50 -5.71
N PHE A 349 -17.05 2.43 -6.91
CA PHE A 349 -16.34 3.58 -7.51
C PHE A 349 -17.24 4.80 -7.62
N SER A 350 -18.46 4.63 -8.14
CA SER A 350 -19.38 5.76 -8.30
C SER A 350 -19.74 6.46 -7.00
N LEU A 351 -19.62 5.79 -5.85
CA LEU A 351 -19.89 6.30 -4.50
C LEU A 351 -18.66 6.86 -3.78
N SER A 352 -17.44 6.67 -4.33
CA SER A 352 -16.19 6.92 -3.61
C SER A 352 -15.81 8.41 -3.54
N PHE A 353 -16.39 9.27 -4.38
CA PHE A 353 -15.98 10.65 -4.53
C PHE A 353 -16.81 11.65 -3.72
N LYS A 354 -17.72 11.21 -2.85
CA LYS A 354 -18.65 12.08 -2.07
C LYS A 354 -17.98 13.17 -1.24
N LYS A 355 -16.71 13.05 -0.93
CA LYS A 355 -15.94 14.04 -0.14
C LYS A 355 -15.12 15.00 -1.00
N ALA A 356 -15.08 14.80 -2.32
CA ALA A 356 -14.57 15.79 -3.26
C ALA A 356 -15.65 16.81 -3.63
N ASN A 357 -15.25 17.97 -4.15
CA ASN A 357 -16.14 18.95 -4.79
C ASN A 357 -16.28 18.65 -6.28
N SER A 358 -15.17 18.25 -6.90
CA SER A 358 -15.17 17.89 -8.32
C SER A 358 -14.21 16.74 -8.61
N VAL A 359 -14.49 16.05 -9.71
CA VAL A 359 -13.67 14.96 -10.24
C VAL A 359 -13.24 15.31 -11.65
N ILE A 360 -11.96 15.20 -11.95
CA ILE A 360 -11.43 15.21 -13.31
C ILE A 360 -11.11 13.75 -13.65
N LEU A 361 -11.93 13.16 -14.51
CA LEU A 361 -11.82 11.76 -14.90
C LEU A 361 -10.87 11.63 -16.10
N CYS A 362 -9.78 10.89 -15.91
CA CYS A 362 -8.77 10.61 -16.92
C CYS A 362 -9.06 9.28 -17.63
N PRO A 363 -8.45 9.02 -18.81
CA PRO A 363 -8.60 7.76 -19.52
C PRO A 363 -8.23 6.55 -18.67
N LEU A 364 -8.95 5.45 -18.88
CA LEU A 364 -8.68 4.18 -18.22
C LEU A 364 -7.27 3.66 -18.57
N TYR A 365 -6.49 3.36 -17.54
CA TYR A 365 -5.23 2.64 -17.69
C TYR A 365 -5.46 1.12 -17.60
N THR A 366 -5.27 0.43 -18.73
CA THR A 366 -5.65 -0.98 -18.87
C THR A 366 -4.70 -1.96 -18.17
N ALA A 367 -3.46 -1.55 -17.89
CA ALA A 367 -2.41 -2.42 -17.34
C ALA A 367 -2.20 -3.72 -18.15
N GLY A 368 -2.34 -3.63 -19.49
CA GLY A 368 -2.19 -4.77 -20.40
C GLY A 368 -3.44 -5.63 -20.58
N GLU A 369 -4.55 -5.30 -19.92
CA GLU A 369 -5.84 -5.96 -20.17
C GLU A 369 -6.41 -5.51 -21.51
N LYS A 370 -6.96 -6.46 -22.30
CA LYS A 370 -7.69 -6.13 -23.52
C LYS A 370 -9.06 -5.52 -23.18
N ILE A 371 -9.37 -4.39 -23.76
CA ILE A 371 -10.70 -3.78 -23.63
C ILE A 371 -11.66 -4.65 -24.45
N LYS A 372 -12.41 -5.51 -23.78
CA LYS A 372 -13.54 -6.20 -24.41
C LYS A 372 -14.67 -5.20 -24.62
N LEU A 373 -15.32 -5.23 -25.78
CA LEU A 373 -16.51 -4.44 -26.11
C LEU A 373 -17.55 -4.55 -24.95
N GLY A 374 -18.13 -3.43 -24.53
CA GLY A 374 -19.25 -3.40 -23.58
C GLY A 374 -19.08 -2.61 -22.29
N PHE A 375 -17.92 -1.93 -22.05
CA PHE A 375 -17.85 -0.97 -20.94
C PHE A 375 -18.10 0.46 -21.45
N ASN A 376 -19.23 1.05 -21.06
CA ASN A 376 -19.56 2.42 -21.42
C ASN A 376 -18.97 3.40 -20.38
N TYR A 377 -17.89 4.07 -20.77
CA TYR A 377 -17.14 4.99 -19.92
C TYR A 377 -17.96 6.26 -19.59
N ASN A 378 -18.79 6.73 -20.54
CA ASN A 378 -19.68 7.87 -20.31
C ASN A 378 -20.76 7.55 -19.29
N ASN A 379 -21.32 6.34 -19.30
CA ASN A 379 -22.27 5.91 -18.29
C ASN A 379 -21.62 5.81 -16.92
N PHE A 380 -20.36 5.39 -16.83
CA PHE A 380 -19.62 5.41 -15.58
C PHE A 380 -19.42 6.84 -15.04
N ALA A 381 -19.10 7.80 -15.91
CA ALA A 381 -19.03 9.21 -15.53
C ALA A 381 -20.38 9.75 -15.01
N LYS A 382 -21.48 9.42 -15.68
CA LYS A 382 -22.85 9.76 -15.21
C LYS A 382 -23.17 9.15 -13.85
N ASP A 383 -22.77 7.89 -13.61
CA ASP A 383 -22.95 7.22 -12.33
C ASP A 383 -22.20 7.93 -11.19
N ILE A 384 -20.96 8.41 -11.45
CA ILE A 384 -20.17 9.19 -10.48
C ILE A 384 -20.92 10.49 -10.13
N ILE A 385 -21.38 11.25 -11.13
CA ILE A 385 -22.12 12.49 -10.91
C ILE A 385 -23.34 12.23 -10.03
N LYS A 386 -24.15 11.23 -10.40
CA LYS A 386 -25.40 10.86 -9.70
C LYS A 386 -25.15 10.41 -8.27
N ASN A 387 -24.21 9.47 -8.07
CA ASN A 387 -24.04 8.75 -6.80
C ASN A 387 -23.12 9.48 -5.82
N SER A 388 -22.12 10.22 -6.31
CA SER A 388 -21.21 11.02 -5.49
C SER A 388 -21.64 12.49 -5.36
N ARG A 389 -22.56 12.98 -6.24
CA ARG A 389 -23.04 14.37 -6.27
C ARG A 389 -21.90 15.38 -6.43
N VAL A 390 -21.00 15.12 -7.36
CA VAL A 390 -19.82 15.94 -7.66
C VAL A 390 -19.93 16.55 -9.06
N LYS A 391 -19.25 17.67 -9.28
CA LYS A 391 -18.98 18.14 -10.65
C LYS A 391 -17.96 17.21 -11.29
N LEU A 392 -18.17 16.84 -12.54
CA LEU A 392 -17.24 15.94 -13.25
C LEU A 392 -16.84 16.55 -14.59
N TYR A 393 -15.54 16.49 -14.83
CA TYR A 393 -14.90 16.88 -16.08
C TYR A 393 -14.14 15.69 -16.64
N MET A 394 -14.04 15.57 -17.94
CA MET A 394 -13.26 14.50 -18.59
C MET A 394 -12.09 15.12 -19.36
N VAL A 395 -10.94 14.48 -19.30
CA VAL A 395 -9.75 14.85 -20.07
C VAL A 395 -9.18 13.61 -20.75
N ASN A 396 -8.61 13.78 -21.96
CA ASN A 396 -8.11 12.66 -22.75
C ASN A 396 -6.59 12.44 -22.60
N ASP A 397 -5.87 13.46 -22.14
CA ASP A 397 -4.41 13.42 -21.99
C ASP A 397 -3.92 14.45 -20.97
N GLN A 398 -2.59 14.44 -20.71
CA GLN A 398 -1.95 15.35 -19.77
C GLN A 398 -1.99 16.83 -20.21
N TYR A 399 -2.06 17.10 -21.51
CA TYR A 399 -2.10 18.48 -22.04
C TYR A 399 -3.48 19.10 -21.83
N GLN A 400 -4.55 18.33 -22.05
CA GLN A 400 -5.91 18.75 -21.70
C GLN A 400 -6.06 18.96 -20.20
N LEU A 401 -5.47 18.09 -19.37
CA LEU A 401 -5.43 18.28 -17.92
C LEU A 401 -4.73 19.59 -17.55
N ALA A 402 -3.57 19.85 -18.11
CA ALA A 402 -2.81 21.09 -17.88
C ALA A 402 -3.59 22.32 -18.30
N LYS A 403 -4.20 22.31 -19.51
CA LYS A 403 -5.07 23.40 -20.00
C LYS A 403 -6.26 23.64 -19.06
N PHE A 404 -6.91 22.57 -18.60
CA PHE A 404 -8.02 22.68 -17.65
C PHE A 404 -7.56 23.33 -16.34
N ILE A 405 -6.45 22.87 -15.76
CA ILE A 405 -5.90 23.41 -14.51
C ILE A 405 -5.55 24.89 -14.69
N LYS A 406 -4.84 25.26 -15.75
CA LYS A 406 -4.45 26.64 -16.04
C LYS A 406 -5.63 27.59 -16.12
N ASN A 407 -6.73 27.13 -16.72
CA ASN A 407 -7.91 27.98 -17.01
C ASN A 407 -8.96 27.98 -15.90
N ASN A 408 -9.00 26.96 -15.01
CA ASN A 408 -10.10 26.77 -14.06
C ASN A 408 -9.67 26.69 -12.60
N ILE A 409 -8.36 26.61 -12.31
CA ILE A 409 -7.90 26.43 -10.94
C ILE A 409 -7.23 27.72 -10.44
N TYR A 410 -7.91 28.35 -9.51
CA TYR A 410 -7.48 29.59 -8.85
C TYR A 410 -7.75 29.54 -7.36
N GLY A 411 -6.91 30.20 -6.58
CA GLY A 411 -7.06 30.34 -5.14
C GLY A 411 -6.73 29.07 -4.37
N LYS A 412 -7.12 29.04 -3.12
CA LYS A 412 -6.74 28.00 -2.17
C LYS A 412 -7.57 26.73 -2.33
N LYS A 413 -7.02 25.75 -3.02
CA LYS A 413 -7.65 24.46 -3.30
C LYS A 413 -6.68 23.29 -3.04
N ILE A 414 -7.22 22.09 -2.99
CA ILE A 414 -6.48 20.83 -2.90
C ILE A 414 -6.77 20.01 -4.14
N VAL A 415 -5.75 19.73 -4.93
CA VAL A 415 -5.82 18.88 -6.11
C VAL A 415 -5.08 17.57 -5.83
N ILE A 416 -5.73 16.42 -6.01
CA ILE A 416 -5.16 15.12 -5.70
C ILE A 416 -5.23 14.23 -6.94
N GLY A 417 -4.07 13.89 -7.50
CA GLY A 417 -3.97 12.86 -8.55
C GLY A 417 -4.05 11.48 -7.92
N MET A 418 -5.04 10.68 -8.33
CA MET A 418 -5.29 9.35 -7.78
C MET A 418 -5.26 8.28 -8.86
N GLY A 419 -4.53 7.20 -8.62
CA GLY A 419 -4.47 6.03 -9.51
C GLY A 419 -3.15 5.30 -9.50
N ALA A 420 -3.15 4.04 -9.93
CA ALA A 420 -1.95 3.19 -10.01
C ALA A 420 -1.21 3.30 -11.36
N GLY A 421 -1.82 3.94 -12.36
CA GLY A 421 -1.28 4.06 -13.71
C GLY A 421 -0.34 5.26 -13.91
N THR A 422 -0.49 5.93 -15.06
CA THR A 422 0.38 7.02 -15.50
C THR A 422 0.08 8.37 -14.83
N ILE A 423 -1.02 8.49 -14.11
CA ILE A 423 -1.45 9.76 -13.50
C ILE A 423 -0.37 10.42 -12.62
N SER A 424 0.42 9.63 -11.89
CA SER A 424 1.54 10.14 -11.09
C SER A 424 2.59 10.86 -11.97
N ALA A 425 2.85 10.36 -13.17
CA ALA A 425 3.74 11.03 -14.12
C ALA A 425 3.12 12.34 -14.63
N TRP A 426 1.83 12.31 -15.02
CA TRP A 426 1.11 13.49 -15.45
C TRP A 426 1.14 14.60 -14.40
N MET A 427 0.81 14.25 -13.15
CA MET A 427 0.82 15.22 -12.05
C MET A 427 2.20 15.87 -11.81
N ARG A 428 3.28 15.13 -12.03
CA ARG A 428 4.65 15.64 -11.88
C ARG A 428 5.14 16.48 -13.05
N GLU A 429 4.58 16.27 -14.25
CA GLU A 429 4.86 17.09 -15.43
C GLU A 429 4.05 18.39 -15.46
N LEU A 430 2.93 18.48 -14.72
CA LEU A 430 2.09 19.68 -14.68
C LEU A 430 2.86 20.99 -14.47
N PRO A 431 3.85 21.11 -13.55
CA PRO A 431 4.58 22.37 -13.37
C PRO A 431 5.30 22.89 -14.62
N ARG A 432 5.54 22.02 -15.60
CA ARG A 432 6.15 22.40 -16.88
C ARG A 432 5.12 22.76 -17.95
N LEU A 433 3.86 22.37 -17.75
CA LEU A 433 2.77 22.48 -18.75
C LEU A 433 1.79 23.61 -18.43
N ILE A 434 1.77 24.13 -17.18
CA ILE A 434 0.85 25.19 -16.72
C ILE A 434 1.48 26.57 -16.58
#